data_732fd678742f3c61aaf3ba2dd7611c28
#
_entry.id   732fd678742f3c61aaf3ba2dd7611c28
#
_cell.length_a   1.000
_cell.length_b   1.000
_cell.length_c   1.000
_cell.angle_alpha   90.00
_cell.angle_beta   90.00
_cell.angle_gamma   90.00
#
_symmetry.space_group_name_H-M   'P 1'
#
loop_
_entity.id
_entity.type
_entity.pdbx_description
1 polymer ?
#
loop_
_entity_poly.entity_id
_entity_poly.type
_entity_poly.pdbx_seq_one_letter_code
_entity_poly.pdbx_strand_id
1 'polypeptide(L)'
;TAGAGVENGVLLTTGSTQTDSSATTSASVDEGAAASGTAPAAYLEVISLASGEATVTVEDSGNNVSFSTKAVFTSVTGRTSERVTAAGSSGRYLRVVTSGTFSNLVFVVGFSRG
;
A
#
# COMPACT_ATOMS: atom_id res chain seq x y z
N THR A 1 1.31 -23.75 -2.59
CA THR A 1 0.48 -22.92 -2.34
C THR A 1 0.46 -21.81 -3.15
N ALA A 2 -0.46 -21.73 -3.67
CA ALA A 2 -0.67 -20.77 -4.51
C ALA A 2 0.26 -19.75 -4.34
N GLY A 3 1.25 -19.88 -4.92
CA GLY A 3 2.16 -18.89 -4.92
C GLY A 3 2.60 -18.52 -3.58
N ALA A 4 3.67 -19.04 -3.19
CA ALA A 4 4.21 -18.77 -1.90
C ALA A 4 4.25 -17.31 -1.58
N GLY A 5 4.54 -16.46 -2.56
CA GLY A 5 4.56 -15.03 -2.31
C GLY A 5 3.21 -14.46 -1.97
N VAL A 6 2.15 -15.17 -2.37
CA VAL A 6 0.80 -14.69 -2.13
C VAL A 6 0.30 -15.06 -0.75
N GLU A 7 0.78 -16.16 -0.20
CA GLU A 7 0.24 -16.59 1.08
C GLU A 7 0.56 -15.63 2.20
N ASN A 8 1.60 -14.81 2.05
CA ASN A 8 1.90 -13.77 3.02
C ASN A 8 1.44 -12.41 2.55
N GLY A 9 0.77 -12.35 1.42
CA GLY A 9 0.32 -11.11 0.85
C GLY A 9 -1.07 -10.74 1.32
N VAL A 10 -1.33 -9.45 1.40
CA VAL A 10 -2.64 -8.93 1.77
C VAL A 10 -2.92 -7.72 0.91
N LEU A 11 -4.20 -7.56 0.53
CA LEU A 11 -4.63 -6.36 -0.16
C LEU A 11 -4.91 -5.28 0.87
N LEU A 12 -4.31 -4.12 0.68
CA LEU A 12 -4.54 -2.99 1.56
C LEU A 12 -5.66 -2.10 1.06
N THR A 13 -6.07 -2.28 -0.19
CA THR A 13 -7.22 -1.57 -0.73
C THR A 13 -8.47 -2.39 -0.51
N THR A 14 -9.57 -1.73 -0.16
CA THR A 14 -10.82 -2.42 0.14
C THR A 14 -11.34 -3.12 -1.10
N GLY A 15 -11.65 -4.40 -0.96
CA GLY A 15 -12.08 -5.19 -2.10
C GLY A 15 -10.92 -5.44 -3.04
N SER A 16 -11.12 -5.20 -4.33
CA SER A 16 -10.08 -5.42 -5.31
C SER A 16 -9.41 -4.12 -5.76
N THR A 17 -10.16 -3.03 -5.84
CA THR A 17 -9.62 -1.74 -6.24
C THR A 17 -10.15 -0.65 -5.33
N GLN A 18 -9.39 0.43 -5.21
CA GLN A 18 -9.80 1.61 -4.47
C GLN A 18 -9.79 2.80 -5.42
N THR A 19 -10.74 3.70 -5.22
CA THR A 19 -10.79 4.95 -5.98
C THR A 19 -10.68 6.11 -5.01
N ASP A 20 -9.64 6.92 -5.16
CA ASP A 20 -9.46 8.13 -4.38
C ASP A 20 -9.66 9.33 -5.30
N SER A 21 -10.56 10.22 -4.93
CA SER A 21 -10.80 11.43 -5.72
C SER A 21 -9.81 12.54 -5.36
N SER A 22 -9.16 12.42 -4.23
CA SER A 22 -8.12 13.36 -3.78
C SER A 22 -7.28 12.65 -2.73
N ALA A 23 -6.27 13.33 -2.19
CA ALA A 23 -5.39 12.76 -1.17
C ALA A 23 -6.21 12.18 -0.02
N THR A 24 -5.94 10.93 0.34
CA THR A 24 -6.76 10.17 1.26
C THR A 24 -5.87 9.26 2.12
N THR A 25 -6.26 9.10 3.38
CA THR A 25 -5.67 8.09 4.25
C THR A 25 -6.71 6.98 4.42
N SER A 26 -6.36 5.77 4.00
CA SER A 26 -7.31 4.67 4.08
C SER A 26 -7.45 4.15 5.51
N ALA A 27 -8.48 3.34 5.74
CA ALA A 27 -8.60 2.62 7.00
C ALA A 27 -7.44 1.64 7.12
N SER A 28 -7.03 1.36 8.35
CA SER A 28 -5.95 0.41 8.58
C SER A 28 -6.45 -1.02 8.44
N VAL A 29 -5.54 -1.90 8.05
CA VAL A 29 -5.78 -3.34 7.99
C VAL A 29 -5.02 -3.97 9.15
N ASP A 30 -5.73 -4.75 9.98
CA ASP A 30 -5.13 -5.42 11.13
C ASP A 30 -4.65 -6.79 10.71
N GLU A 31 -3.35 -7.00 10.74
CA GLU A 31 -2.73 -8.26 10.37
C GLU A 31 -2.66 -9.26 11.52
N GLY A 32 -3.17 -8.88 12.69
CA GLY A 32 -3.20 -9.76 13.84
C GLY A 32 -1.97 -9.70 14.72
N ALA A 33 -0.82 -9.48 14.16
CA ALA A 33 0.43 -9.38 14.91
C ALA A 33 1.49 -8.72 14.03
N ALA A 34 2.50 -8.15 14.67
CA ALA A 34 3.65 -7.64 13.93
C ALA A 34 4.40 -8.80 13.30
N ALA A 35 5.00 -8.54 12.15
CA ALA A 35 5.78 -9.54 11.45
C ALA A 35 7.25 -9.22 11.60
N SER A 36 8.05 -10.27 11.79
CA SER A 36 9.50 -10.12 11.85
C SER A 36 10.16 -10.57 10.55
N GLY A 37 9.45 -10.50 9.47
CA GLY A 37 9.97 -10.88 8.18
C GLY A 37 11.18 -10.08 7.76
N THR A 38 11.93 -10.61 6.82
CA THR A 38 13.20 -10.02 6.44
C THR A 38 13.14 -9.21 5.16
N ALA A 39 12.10 -9.38 4.37
CA ALA A 39 12.04 -8.70 3.07
C ALA A 39 10.59 -8.38 2.70
N PRO A 40 9.92 -7.53 3.48
CA PRO A 40 8.57 -7.15 3.08
C PRO A 40 8.60 -6.37 1.77
N ALA A 41 7.54 -6.48 1.01
CA ALA A 41 7.44 -5.81 -0.28
C ALA A 41 6.04 -5.28 -0.47
N ALA A 42 5.93 -4.12 -1.08
CA ALA A 42 4.67 -3.51 -1.43
C ALA A 42 4.52 -3.52 -2.95
N TYR A 43 3.29 -3.73 -3.40
CA TYR A 43 2.98 -3.78 -4.82
C TYR A 43 1.89 -2.77 -5.11
N LEU A 44 2.09 -1.99 -6.15
CA LEU A 44 1.12 -1.01 -6.60
C LEU A 44 0.75 -1.30 -8.04
N GLU A 45 -0.54 -1.28 -8.32
CA GLU A 45 -1.00 -1.25 -9.69
C GLU A 45 -1.99 -0.10 -9.83
N VAL A 46 -1.66 0.86 -10.68
CA VAL A 46 -2.56 1.96 -11.01
C VAL A 46 -3.30 1.60 -12.28
N ILE A 47 -4.62 1.51 -12.16
CA ILE A 47 -5.47 1.14 -13.28
C ILE A 47 -5.79 2.37 -14.12
N SER A 48 -6.05 3.50 -13.46
CA SER A 48 -6.29 4.75 -14.17
C SER A 48 -6.07 5.93 -13.23
N LEU A 49 -5.76 7.06 -13.82
CA LEU A 49 -5.66 8.34 -13.13
C LEU A 49 -6.21 9.37 -14.08
N ALA A 50 -7.29 10.04 -13.67
CA ALA A 50 -7.98 10.98 -14.55
C ALA A 50 -7.13 12.21 -14.84
N SER A 51 -6.47 12.75 -13.81
CA SER A 51 -5.59 13.91 -14.01
C SER A 51 -4.68 14.08 -12.80
N GLY A 52 -3.59 14.80 -12.99
CA GLY A 52 -2.69 15.17 -11.91
C GLY A 52 -1.59 14.17 -11.67
N GLU A 53 -1.05 14.25 -10.48
CA GLU A 53 0.06 13.40 -10.05
C GLU A 53 -0.20 12.95 -8.62
N ALA A 54 -0.03 11.66 -8.37
CA ALA A 54 -0.28 11.08 -7.06
C ALA A 54 0.93 10.29 -6.58
N THR A 55 1.14 10.30 -5.26
CA THR A 55 2.12 9.43 -4.62
C THR A 55 1.38 8.52 -3.66
N VAL A 56 1.63 7.22 -3.78
CA VAL A 56 1.02 6.21 -2.93
C VAL A 56 2.07 5.75 -1.93
N THR A 57 1.70 5.73 -0.66
CA THR A 57 2.59 5.35 0.44
C THR A 57 1.92 4.28 1.28
N VAL A 58 2.68 3.28 1.70
CA VAL A 58 2.23 2.30 2.69
C VAL A 58 2.82 2.69 4.03
N GLU A 59 1.98 2.75 5.05
CA GLU A 59 2.40 3.04 6.41
C GLU A 59 2.07 1.88 7.32
N ASP A 60 2.87 1.69 8.36
CA ASP A 60 2.62 0.64 9.34
C ASP A 60 2.60 1.20 10.76
N SER A 61 2.02 0.43 11.66
CA SER A 61 1.89 0.82 13.06
C SER A 61 1.83 -0.42 13.95
N GLY A 62 2.37 -0.29 15.14
CA GLY A 62 2.26 -1.34 16.15
C GLY A 62 1.00 -1.20 17.01
N ASN A 63 0.38 -0.01 17.05
CA ASN A 63 -0.73 0.27 17.97
C ASN A 63 -1.96 0.89 17.30
N ASN A 64 -1.94 1.02 15.98
CA ASN A 64 -3.03 1.62 15.20
C ASN A 64 -3.29 3.09 15.55
N VAL A 65 -2.30 3.75 16.13
CA VAL A 65 -2.39 5.17 16.50
C VAL A 65 -1.26 5.94 15.84
N SER A 66 -0.03 5.48 16.03
CA SER A 66 1.14 6.12 15.44
C SER A 66 1.61 5.30 14.26
N PHE A 67 1.62 5.90 13.09
CA PHE A 67 2.02 5.24 11.85
C PHE A 67 3.33 5.82 11.31
N SER A 68 4.10 4.98 10.67
CA SER A 68 5.35 5.36 10.05
C SER A 68 5.37 4.90 8.60
N THR A 69 6.11 5.61 7.76
CA THR A 69 6.26 5.22 6.37
C THR A 69 6.97 3.87 6.27
N LYS A 70 6.38 2.95 5.53
CA LYS A 70 6.96 1.63 5.30
C LYS A 70 7.47 1.50 3.88
N ALA A 71 6.72 1.98 2.91
CA ALA A 71 7.12 1.94 1.50
C ALA A 71 6.50 3.12 0.78
N VAL A 72 7.27 3.73 -0.12
CA VAL A 72 6.79 4.84 -0.94
C VAL A 72 6.98 4.45 -2.39
N PHE A 73 5.90 4.51 -3.16
CA PHE A 73 5.97 4.27 -4.59
C PHE A 73 6.35 5.54 -5.33
N THR A 74 6.90 5.37 -6.53
CA THR A 74 7.21 6.50 -7.39
C THR A 74 5.91 7.23 -7.75
N SER A 75 5.96 8.56 -7.80
CA SER A 75 4.80 9.36 -8.19
C SER A 75 4.27 8.88 -9.53
N VAL A 76 2.94 8.83 -9.65
CA VAL A 76 2.28 8.31 -10.84
C VAL A 76 1.51 9.42 -11.52
N THR A 77 1.48 9.36 -12.85
CA THR A 77 0.71 10.30 -13.67
C THR A 77 -0.27 9.56 -14.57
N GLY A 78 -0.32 8.26 -14.48
CA GLY A 78 -1.20 7.45 -15.28
C GLY A 78 -1.05 5.98 -14.92
N ARG A 79 -1.53 5.12 -15.79
CA ARG A 79 -1.49 3.68 -15.56
C ARG A 79 -0.06 3.17 -15.43
N THR A 80 0.22 2.43 -14.36
CA THR A 80 1.54 1.89 -14.11
C THR A 80 1.47 0.81 -13.05
N SER A 81 2.56 0.10 -12.86
CA SER A 81 2.69 -0.84 -11.74
C SER A 81 4.12 -0.77 -11.21
N GLU A 82 4.26 -1.06 -9.92
CA GLU A 82 5.57 -0.97 -9.27
C GLU A 82 5.61 -1.90 -8.07
N ARG A 83 6.79 -2.46 -7.81
CA ARG A 83 7.06 -3.23 -6.61
C ARG A 83 8.18 -2.53 -5.85
N VAL A 84 7.96 -2.31 -4.57
CA VAL A 84 8.96 -1.66 -3.70
C VAL A 84 9.24 -2.59 -2.54
N THR A 85 10.52 -2.87 -2.29
CA THR A 85 10.90 -3.62 -1.10
C THR A 85 11.07 -2.65 0.05
N ALA A 86 10.66 -3.09 1.23
CA ALA A 86 10.83 -2.33 2.46
C ALA A 86 11.86 -3.02 3.33
N ALA A 87 12.44 -2.28 4.25
CA ALA A 87 13.46 -2.84 5.14
C ALA A 87 12.84 -3.24 6.47
N GLY A 88 13.37 -4.29 7.07
CA GLY A 88 13.02 -4.67 8.43
C GLY A 88 11.66 -5.33 8.55
N SER A 89 11.17 -5.35 9.76
CA SER A 89 9.88 -5.95 10.07
C SER A 89 8.75 -4.95 9.83
N SER A 90 7.54 -5.45 9.72
CA SER A 90 6.36 -4.59 9.58
C SER A 90 5.53 -4.64 10.85
N GLY A 91 4.82 -3.56 11.13
CA GLY A 91 3.93 -3.49 12.25
C GLY A 91 2.66 -4.30 12.03
N ARG A 92 1.84 -4.38 13.05
CA ARG A 92 0.59 -5.15 12.99
C ARG A 92 -0.44 -4.50 12.08
N TYR A 93 -0.46 -3.18 12.03
CA TYR A 93 -1.47 -2.45 11.26
C TYR A 93 -0.82 -1.80 10.05
N LEU A 94 -1.49 -1.88 8.90
CA LEU A 94 -1.01 -1.32 7.64
C LEU A 94 -2.11 -0.45 7.04
N ARG A 95 -1.71 0.64 6.40
CA ARG A 95 -2.67 1.49 5.69
C ARG A 95 -2.01 2.12 4.47
N VAL A 96 -2.86 2.65 3.59
CA VAL A 96 -2.42 3.31 2.36
C VAL A 96 -2.75 4.79 2.46
N VAL A 97 -1.77 5.62 2.11
CA VAL A 97 -1.95 7.07 2.05
C VAL A 97 -1.66 7.52 0.64
N THR A 98 -2.58 8.28 0.06
CA THR A 98 -2.34 8.94 -1.22
C THR A 98 -2.16 10.43 -0.98
N SER A 99 -1.24 11.01 -1.73
CA SER A 99 -0.92 12.43 -1.61
C SER A 99 -0.67 13.03 -2.98
N GLY A 100 -0.62 14.35 -3.03
CA GLY A 100 -0.42 15.07 -4.27
C GLY A 100 -1.71 15.72 -4.74
N THR A 101 -1.68 16.27 -5.95
CA THR A 101 -2.85 16.90 -6.56
C THR A 101 -3.30 16.06 -7.74
N PHE A 102 -4.43 15.41 -7.62
CA PHE A 102 -4.92 14.48 -8.63
C PHE A 102 -6.43 14.34 -8.53
N SER A 103 -7.02 13.67 -9.52
CA SER A 103 -8.42 13.30 -9.46
C SER A 103 -8.59 11.85 -9.92
N ASN A 104 -9.49 11.14 -9.25
CA ASN A 104 -9.93 9.78 -9.62
C ASN A 104 -8.79 8.82 -9.89
N LEU A 105 -8.01 8.56 -8.87
CA LEU A 105 -6.99 7.53 -8.90
C LEU A 105 -7.63 6.17 -8.58
N VAL A 106 -7.59 5.26 -9.53
CA VAL A 106 -8.09 3.89 -9.33
C VAL A 106 -6.88 2.97 -9.26
N PHE A 107 -6.74 2.26 -8.13
CA PHE A 107 -5.51 1.53 -7.88
C PHE A 107 -5.72 0.35 -6.94
N VAL A 108 -4.72 -0.53 -6.92
CA VAL A 108 -4.65 -1.67 -6.00
C VAL A 108 -3.31 -1.61 -5.30
N VAL A 109 -3.30 -1.83 -4.00
CA VAL A 109 -2.06 -1.97 -3.23
C VAL A 109 -2.09 -3.29 -2.50
N GLY A 110 -1.06 -4.08 -2.69
CA GLY A 110 -0.85 -5.30 -1.94
C GLY A 110 0.44 -5.20 -1.13
N PHE A 111 0.52 -5.98 -0.07
CA PHE A 111 1.70 -5.97 0.79
C PHE A 111 2.02 -7.39 1.23
N SER A 112 3.28 -7.77 1.08
CA SER A 112 3.79 -9.04 1.57
C SER A 112 4.73 -8.74 2.72
N ARG A 113 4.51 -9.40 3.85
CA ARG A 113 5.32 -9.14 5.04
C ARG A 113 6.63 -9.91 5.08
N GLY A 114 6.94 -10.61 4.03
CA GLY A 114 8.20 -11.34 3.94
C GLY A 114 8.10 -12.83 4.28
#